data_95e82d9b2d38c36d832c1ab317731054
#
_entry.id   95e82d9b2d38c36d832c1ab317731054
#
_cell.length_a   1.000
_cell.length_b   1.000
_cell.length_c   1.000
_cell.angle_alpha   90.00
_cell.angle_beta   90.00
_cell.angle_gamma   90.00
#
_symmetry.space_group_name_H-M   'P 1'
#
loop_
_entity.id
_entity.type
_entity.pdbx_description
1 polymer ?
#
loop_
_entity_poly.entity_id
_entity_poly.type
_entity_poly.pdbx_seq_one_letter_code
_entity_poly.pdbx_strand_id
1 'polypeptide(L)'
;FQFRPHTVADQAYIGAYQGIGVGYFNFGNPEELGNPLAVYLFQGGRIAQFSPRISLNYEWNFGASFDWRPYDDYDNPENQIIGSKVNAYLNVNFYLKWALSRKFDLMIGATGSHFSNGNTQYPNSGLNTVDCKVGLAYNLNRRADELAQSWQRPIVPPFPRHVSYDLTLFGSWRKKAVAHEGSSG
;
A
#
# COMPACT_ATOMS: atom_id res chain seq x y z
N PHE A 1 -3.78 -13.86 -2.96
CA PHE A 1 -3.76 -14.88 -4.03
C PHE A 1 -2.58 -14.57 -4.96
N GLN A 2 -1.65 -15.50 -5.11
CA GLN A 2 -0.50 -15.37 -6.00
C GLN A 2 -0.71 -16.22 -7.25
N PHE A 3 -0.55 -15.60 -8.41
CA PHE A 3 -0.65 -16.27 -9.70
C PHE A 3 0.64 -17.02 -10.01
N ARG A 4 0.51 -18.25 -10.54
CA ARG A 4 1.64 -19.01 -11.10
C ARG A 4 1.47 -19.09 -12.60
N PRO A 5 2.52 -18.83 -13.39
CA PRO A 5 2.39 -18.75 -14.83
C PRO A 5 2.15 -20.12 -15.47
N HIS A 6 1.05 -20.24 -16.20
CA HIS A 6 0.71 -21.44 -17.00
C HIS A 6 0.80 -21.17 -18.50
N THR A 7 0.79 -19.91 -18.91
CA THR A 7 0.85 -19.49 -20.31
C THR A 7 2.06 -18.61 -20.56
N VAL A 8 2.39 -18.36 -21.85
CA VAL A 8 3.45 -17.41 -22.23
C VAL A 8 3.15 -16.00 -21.71
N ALA A 9 1.87 -15.63 -21.68
CA ALA A 9 1.43 -14.34 -21.10
C ALA A 9 1.66 -14.32 -19.58
N ASP A 10 1.37 -15.40 -18.87
CA ASP A 10 1.59 -15.49 -17.42
C ASP A 10 3.09 -15.44 -17.06
N GLN A 11 3.97 -15.88 -17.96
CA GLN A 11 5.42 -15.79 -17.76
C GLN A 11 5.91 -14.32 -17.69
N ALA A 12 5.18 -13.40 -18.31
CA ALA A 12 5.44 -11.97 -18.20
C ALA A 12 5.07 -11.40 -16.83
N TYR A 13 4.15 -12.07 -16.10
CA TYR A 13 3.64 -11.66 -14.78
C TYR A 13 4.13 -12.56 -13.65
N ILE A 14 5.35 -13.07 -13.74
CA ILE A 14 5.94 -13.98 -12.74
C ILE A 14 5.90 -13.35 -11.34
N GLY A 15 5.18 -14.01 -10.44
CA GLY A 15 5.05 -13.57 -9.04
C GLY A 15 3.97 -12.51 -8.81
N ALA A 16 3.04 -12.32 -9.76
CA ALA A 16 1.87 -11.48 -9.55
C ALA A 16 0.99 -12.03 -8.42
N TYR A 17 0.45 -11.15 -7.61
CA TYR A 17 -0.43 -11.47 -6.50
C TYR A 17 -1.50 -10.37 -6.37
N GLN A 18 -2.62 -10.72 -5.75
CA GLN A 18 -3.71 -9.80 -5.47
C GLN A 18 -4.45 -10.19 -4.20
N GLY A 19 -5.15 -9.25 -3.60
CA GLY A 19 -5.92 -9.48 -2.40
C GLY A 19 -6.74 -8.28 -1.96
N ILE A 20 -7.26 -8.39 -0.74
CA ILE A 20 -8.02 -7.33 -0.06
C ILE A 20 -7.22 -6.94 1.17
N GLY A 21 -7.11 -5.63 1.41
CA GLY A 21 -6.43 -5.06 2.57
C GLY A 21 -7.33 -4.13 3.36
N VAL A 22 -6.97 -3.95 4.62
CA VAL A 22 -7.52 -2.94 5.51
C VAL A 22 -6.36 -2.12 6.04
N GLY A 23 -6.49 -0.79 6.03
CA GLY A 23 -5.49 0.15 6.55
C GLY A 23 -6.10 1.05 7.62
N TYR A 24 -5.31 1.37 8.64
CA TYR A 24 -5.61 2.40 9.63
C TYR A 24 -4.54 3.49 9.50
N PHE A 25 -4.96 4.75 9.44
CA PHE A 25 -4.07 5.87 9.20
C PHE A 25 -4.12 6.86 10.36
N ASN A 26 -2.94 7.24 10.83
CA ASN A 26 -2.77 8.32 11.79
C ASN A 26 -1.76 9.32 11.18
N PHE A 27 -2.26 10.50 10.84
CA PHE A 27 -1.44 11.56 10.22
C PHE A 27 -0.84 12.54 11.24
N GLY A 28 -0.92 12.21 12.54
CA GLY A 28 -0.41 13.06 13.62
C GLY A 28 -1.28 14.28 13.93
N ASN A 29 -2.44 14.40 13.30
CA ASN A 29 -3.41 15.47 13.52
C ASN A 29 -4.85 14.92 13.52
N PRO A 30 -5.23 14.15 14.54
CA PRO A 30 -6.55 13.53 14.60
C PRO A 30 -7.68 14.53 14.79
N GLU A 31 -7.40 15.71 15.32
CA GLU A 31 -8.39 16.76 15.51
C GLU A 31 -8.85 17.40 14.19
N GLU A 32 -7.95 17.51 13.22
CA GLU A 32 -8.25 18.09 11.91
C GLU A 32 -8.62 17.01 10.86
N LEU A 33 -7.92 15.88 10.84
CA LEU A 33 -8.05 14.87 9.79
C LEU A 33 -8.81 13.61 10.23
N GLY A 34 -8.92 13.38 11.54
CA GLY A 34 -9.38 12.10 12.08
C GLY A 34 -8.29 11.02 12.01
N ASN A 35 -8.72 9.77 12.21
CA ASN A 35 -7.88 8.58 12.05
C ASN A 35 -8.57 7.61 11.08
N PRO A 36 -8.51 7.86 9.78
CA PRO A 36 -9.31 7.11 8.82
C PRO A 36 -8.89 5.65 8.69
N LEU A 37 -9.88 4.83 8.33
CA LEU A 37 -9.72 3.44 7.94
C LEU A 37 -9.90 3.34 6.44
N ALA A 38 -9.13 2.50 5.76
CA ALA A 38 -9.36 2.17 4.36
C ALA A 38 -9.61 0.67 4.16
N VAL A 39 -10.48 0.36 3.22
CA VAL A 39 -10.65 -0.98 2.66
C VAL A 39 -10.28 -0.90 1.18
N TYR A 40 -9.38 -1.77 0.75
CA TYR A 40 -8.81 -1.68 -0.58
C TYR A 40 -8.52 -3.04 -1.21
N LEU A 41 -8.53 -3.07 -2.51
CA LEU A 41 -7.96 -4.14 -3.31
C LEU A 41 -6.49 -3.83 -3.57
N PHE A 42 -5.64 -4.82 -3.53
CA PHE A 42 -4.25 -4.68 -3.92
C PHE A 42 -3.87 -5.67 -4.99
N GLN A 43 -2.96 -5.24 -5.84
CA GLN A 43 -2.29 -6.07 -6.82
C GLN A 43 -0.82 -5.67 -6.90
N GLY A 44 0.04 -6.65 -7.01
CA GLY A 44 1.46 -6.42 -7.14
C GLY A 44 2.15 -7.52 -7.91
N GLY A 45 3.45 -7.32 -8.10
CA GLY A 45 4.28 -8.29 -8.81
C GLY A 45 5.76 -8.03 -8.59
N ARG A 46 6.57 -8.96 -9.08
CA ARG A 46 8.01 -8.87 -9.03
C ARG A 46 8.53 -8.10 -10.24
N ILE A 47 9.35 -7.08 -9.98
CA ILE A 47 10.08 -6.33 -10.99
C ILE A 47 11.39 -7.04 -11.34
N ALA A 48 12.17 -7.40 -10.30
CA ALA A 48 13.48 -8.02 -10.46
C ALA A 48 13.76 -9.02 -9.34
N GLN A 49 14.55 -10.05 -9.66
CA GLN A 49 15.06 -11.02 -8.70
C GLN A 49 16.56 -10.84 -8.58
N PHE A 50 17.07 -10.51 -7.39
CA PHE A 50 18.49 -10.30 -7.14
C PHE A 50 19.20 -11.53 -6.59
N SER A 51 18.47 -12.35 -5.83
CA SER A 51 18.95 -13.62 -5.27
C SER A 51 17.78 -14.58 -5.06
N PRO A 52 18.01 -15.85 -4.71
CA PRO A 52 16.91 -16.77 -4.40
C PRO A 52 15.95 -16.25 -3.33
N ARG A 53 16.41 -15.32 -2.50
CA ARG A 53 15.65 -14.80 -1.36
C ARG A 53 15.32 -13.33 -1.45
N ILE A 54 15.91 -12.57 -2.39
CA ILE A 54 15.73 -11.11 -2.45
C ILE A 54 15.19 -10.72 -3.81
N SER A 55 14.07 -9.99 -3.81
CA SER A 55 13.44 -9.46 -5.03
C SER A 55 12.98 -8.03 -4.83
N LEU A 56 12.97 -7.26 -5.93
CA LEU A 56 12.31 -5.96 -6.02
C LEU A 56 10.89 -6.18 -6.51
N ASN A 57 9.92 -5.56 -5.85
CA ASN A 57 8.52 -5.71 -6.13
C ASN A 57 7.83 -4.35 -6.18
N TYR A 58 6.69 -4.31 -6.88
CA TYR A 58 5.73 -3.21 -6.82
C TYR A 58 4.39 -3.73 -6.34
N GLU A 59 3.58 -2.83 -5.80
CA GLU A 59 2.20 -3.07 -5.42
C GLU A 59 1.43 -1.77 -5.55
N TRP A 60 0.23 -1.84 -6.08
CA TRP A 60 -0.72 -0.73 -6.07
C TRP A 60 -1.99 -1.15 -5.36
N ASN A 61 -2.60 -0.19 -4.67
CA ASN A 61 -3.81 -0.37 -3.89
C ASN A 61 -4.85 0.64 -4.37
N PHE A 62 -6.09 0.19 -4.47
CA PHE A 62 -7.23 1.01 -4.81
C PHE A 62 -8.41 0.67 -3.91
N GLY A 63 -9.03 1.68 -3.29
CA GLY A 63 -10.14 1.46 -2.39
C GLY A 63 -10.81 2.72 -1.91
N ALA A 64 -11.53 2.59 -0.81
CA ALA A 64 -12.19 3.69 -0.13
C ALA A 64 -11.70 3.80 1.31
N SER A 65 -11.57 5.03 1.77
CA SER A 65 -11.23 5.36 3.16
C SER A 65 -12.39 6.08 3.82
N PHE A 66 -12.58 5.79 5.10
CA PHE A 66 -13.73 6.20 5.91
C PHE A 66 -13.25 6.83 7.21
N ASP A 67 -14.17 7.47 7.93
CA ASP A 67 -13.91 8.07 9.25
C ASP A 67 -12.93 9.24 9.22
N TRP A 68 -12.95 9.99 8.13
CA TRP A 68 -12.31 11.29 8.05
C TRP A 68 -13.12 12.32 8.83
N ARG A 69 -12.42 13.30 9.40
CA ARG A 69 -13.03 14.50 9.97
C ARG A 69 -13.02 15.60 8.89
N PRO A 70 -14.13 15.81 8.15
CA PRO A 70 -14.15 16.74 7.04
C PRO A 70 -14.10 18.19 7.52
N TYR A 71 -13.87 19.12 6.60
CA TYR A 71 -14.07 20.55 6.82
C TYR A 71 -15.50 20.82 7.31
N ASP A 72 -15.59 21.72 8.28
CA ASP A 72 -16.84 22.29 8.78
C ASP A 72 -16.57 23.74 9.22
N ASP A 73 -17.46 24.65 8.88
CA ASP A 73 -17.30 26.09 9.16
C ASP A 73 -17.18 26.39 10.66
N TYR A 74 -17.75 25.55 11.52
CA TYR A 74 -17.79 25.74 12.97
C TYR A 74 -16.88 24.78 13.72
N ASP A 75 -16.90 23.51 13.36
CA ASP A 75 -16.25 22.45 14.14
C ASP A 75 -14.83 22.10 13.62
N ASN A 76 -14.53 22.39 12.34
CA ASN A 76 -13.25 22.05 11.72
C ASN A 76 -12.85 23.01 10.58
N PRO A 77 -12.81 24.35 10.82
CA PRO A 77 -12.54 25.33 9.79
C PRO A 77 -11.08 25.32 9.28
N GLU A 78 -10.16 24.71 10.02
CA GLU A 78 -8.75 24.61 9.67
C GLU A 78 -8.49 23.54 8.61
N ASN A 79 -9.39 22.57 8.43
CA ASN A 79 -9.22 21.50 7.46
C ASN A 79 -9.53 21.97 6.03
N GLN A 80 -8.52 22.42 5.32
CA GLN A 80 -8.63 22.80 3.90
C GLN A 80 -8.33 21.66 2.92
N ILE A 81 -8.20 20.42 3.41
CA ILE A 81 -7.70 19.29 2.64
C ILE A 81 -8.83 18.33 2.26
N ILE A 82 -9.68 18.00 3.23
CA ILE A 82 -10.70 16.94 3.11
C ILE A 82 -12.07 17.53 3.42
N GLY A 83 -12.98 17.48 2.44
CA GLY A 83 -14.37 17.95 2.57
C GLY A 83 -15.39 16.83 2.79
N SER A 84 -15.00 15.56 2.85
CA SER A 84 -15.92 14.43 2.98
C SER A 84 -15.44 13.36 3.95
N LYS A 85 -16.41 12.65 4.58
CA LYS A 85 -16.12 11.52 5.47
C LYS A 85 -15.64 10.26 4.75
N VAL A 86 -15.89 10.17 3.45
CA VAL A 86 -15.49 9.06 2.60
C VAL A 86 -14.66 9.59 1.45
N ASN A 87 -13.48 9.02 1.26
CA ASN A 87 -12.55 9.42 0.22
C ASN A 87 -12.01 8.20 -0.53
N ALA A 88 -11.68 8.37 -1.81
CA ALA A 88 -10.92 7.38 -2.55
C ALA A 88 -9.53 7.24 -1.92
N TYR A 89 -9.02 6.01 -1.90
CA TYR A 89 -7.67 5.66 -1.49
C TYR A 89 -6.92 5.04 -2.65
N LEU A 90 -5.82 5.68 -3.04
CA LEU A 90 -4.88 5.21 -4.04
C LEU A 90 -3.51 5.10 -3.38
N ASN A 91 -2.79 4.01 -3.65
CA ASN A 91 -1.46 3.84 -3.11
C ASN A 91 -0.58 3.06 -4.07
N VAL A 92 0.70 3.41 -4.12
CA VAL A 92 1.73 2.72 -4.89
C VAL A 92 2.92 2.44 -3.99
N ASN A 93 3.41 1.22 -4.03
CA ASN A 93 4.54 0.74 -3.25
C ASN A 93 5.65 0.21 -4.15
N PHE A 94 6.90 0.49 -3.76
CA PHE A 94 8.09 -0.18 -4.28
C PHE A 94 8.91 -0.68 -3.11
N TYR A 95 9.21 -1.98 -3.09
CA TYR A 95 9.87 -2.58 -1.94
C TYR A 95 10.75 -3.77 -2.30
N LEU A 96 11.80 -3.94 -1.51
CA LEU A 96 12.58 -5.17 -1.45
C LEU A 96 11.84 -6.19 -0.58
N LYS A 97 11.64 -7.37 -1.11
CA LYS A 97 11.12 -8.51 -0.38
C LYS A 97 12.26 -9.49 -0.11
N TRP A 98 12.49 -9.79 1.16
CA TRP A 98 13.48 -10.74 1.62
C TRP A 98 12.80 -11.95 2.24
N ALA A 99 12.92 -13.11 1.61
CA ALA A 99 12.42 -14.38 2.16
C ALA A 99 13.31 -14.84 3.33
N LEU A 100 12.92 -14.53 4.54
CA LEU A 100 13.63 -14.91 5.77
C LEU A 100 13.54 -16.41 6.01
N SER A 101 12.36 -16.99 5.73
CA SER A 101 12.08 -18.41 5.89
C SER A 101 11.01 -18.87 4.90
N ARG A 102 10.58 -20.13 4.99
CA ARG A 102 9.42 -20.61 4.21
C ARG A 102 8.11 -19.93 4.59
N LYS A 103 8.02 -19.39 5.81
CA LYS A 103 6.79 -18.79 6.33
C LYS A 103 6.82 -17.28 6.32
N PHE A 104 7.98 -16.66 6.41
CA PHE A 104 8.09 -15.22 6.62
C PHE A 104 8.91 -14.53 5.54
N ASP A 105 8.38 -13.44 5.00
CA ASP A 105 9.08 -12.48 4.17
C ASP A 105 9.10 -11.12 4.87
N LEU A 106 10.25 -10.48 4.88
CA LEU A 106 10.42 -9.07 5.28
C LEU A 106 10.31 -8.20 4.03
N MET A 107 9.56 -7.12 4.13
CA MET A 107 9.40 -6.12 3.07
C MET A 107 9.89 -4.77 3.56
N ILE A 108 10.77 -4.11 2.79
CA ILE A 108 11.29 -2.78 3.11
C ILE A 108 11.29 -1.94 1.84
N GLY A 109 10.72 -0.75 1.89
CA GLY A 109 10.63 0.10 0.71
C GLY A 109 10.02 1.47 0.95
N ALA A 110 9.48 2.03 -0.11
CA ALA A 110 8.78 3.31 -0.11
C ALA A 110 7.33 3.12 -0.59
N THR A 111 6.45 3.96 -0.09
CA THR A 111 5.04 3.99 -0.44
C THR A 111 4.60 5.43 -0.68
N GLY A 112 3.74 5.64 -1.66
CA GLY A 112 3.06 6.90 -1.91
C GLY A 112 1.56 6.69 -1.86
N SER A 113 0.84 7.52 -1.10
CA SER A 113 -0.61 7.45 -0.97
C SER A 113 -1.28 8.74 -1.39
N HIS A 114 -2.47 8.62 -1.94
CA HIS A 114 -3.36 9.72 -2.29
C HIS A 114 -4.77 9.45 -1.76
N PHE A 115 -5.34 10.46 -1.09
CA PHE A 115 -6.71 10.45 -0.61
C PHE A 115 -7.45 11.66 -1.17
N SER A 116 -8.62 11.44 -1.78
CA SER A 116 -9.46 12.52 -2.28
C SER A 116 -10.91 12.08 -2.46
N ASN A 117 -11.82 13.04 -2.47
CA ASN A 117 -13.24 12.80 -2.73
C ASN A 117 -13.62 12.96 -4.21
N GLY A 118 -12.65 13.12 -5.12
CA GLY A 118 -12.93 13.32 -6.54
C GLY A 118 -13.66 14.63 -6.85
N ASN A 119 -13.47 15.64 -6.03
CA ASN A 119 -14.11 16.97 -6.16
C ASN A 119 -15.64 16.99 -5.95
N THR A 120 -16.17 16.01 -5.23
CA THR A 120 -17.60 15.92 -4.92
C THR A 120 -18.03 16.86 -3.80
N GLN A 121 -17.09 17.25 -2.92
CA GLN A 121 -17.28 18.21 -1.82
C GLN A 121 -16.05 19.07 -1.65
N TYR A 122 -16.24 20.35 -1.36
CA TYR A 122 -15.16 21.29 -1.07
C TYR A 122 -14.91 21.37 0.45
N PRO A 123 -13.67 21.53 0.90
CA PRO A 123 -12.43 21.55 0.12
C PRO A 123 -11.98 20.16 -0.34
N ASN A 124 -11.27 20.08 -1.45
CA ASN A 124 -10.69 18.85 -1.95
C ASN A 124 -9.28 19.10 -2.54
N SER A 125 -8.38 19.60 -1.72
CA SER A 125 -6.96 19.65 -2.09
C SER A 125 -6.34 18.26 -2.19
N GLY A 126 -6.99 17.27 -1.56
CA GLY A 126 -6.49 15.92 -1.42
C GLY A 126 -5.29 15.82 -0.48
N LEU A 127 -5.05 14.64 0.06
CA LEU A 127 -3.90 14.36 0.90
C LEU A 127 -2.95 13.43 0.15
N ASN A 128 -1.71 13.88 -0.05
CA ASN A 128 -0.63 13.07 -0.61
C ASN A 128 0.40 12.80 0.47
N THR A 129 0.83 11.55 0.60
CA THR A 129 1.91 11.14 1.51
C THR A 129 2.97 10.35 0.76
N VAL A 130 4.21 10.45 1.24
CA VAL A 130 5.32 9.58 0.84
C VAL A 130 5.98 9.08 2.12
N ASP A 131 6.05 7.76 2.26
CA ASP A 131 6.40 7.12 3.53
C ASP A 131 7.39 5.97 3.31
N CYS A 132 8.10 5.57 4.37
CA CYS A 132 8.85 4.32 4.40
C CYS A 132 7.89 3.16 4.72
N LYS A 133 8.03 2.06 3.97
CA LYS A 133 7.27 0.82 4.19
C LYS A 133 8.16 -0.20 4.85
N VAL A 134 7.70 -0.76 5.99
CA VAL A 134 8.24 -1.98 6.59
C VAL A 134 7.09 -2.94 6.80
N GLY A 135 7.19 -4.16 6.32
CA GLY A 135 6.13 -5.16 6.39
C GLY A 135 6.66 -6.56 6.62
N LEU A 136 5.84 -7.40 7.20
CA LEU A 136 6.08 -8.82 7.40
C LEU A 136 4.95 -9.62 6.78
N ALA A 137 5.26 -10.48 5.79
CA ALA A 137 4.30 -11.36 5.17
C ALA A 137 4.42 -12.79 5.73
N TYR A 138 3.29 -13.37 6.13
CA TYR A 138 3.20 -14.76 6.54
C TYR A 138 2.62 -15.62 5.42
N ASN A 139 3.38 -16.62 4.96
CA ASN A 139 3.01 -17.50 3.86
C ASN A 139 2.50 -18.85 4.39
N LEU A 140 1.23 -19.16 4.16
CA LEU A 140 0.60 -20.37 4.69
C LEU A 140 1.10 -21.66 4.04
N ASN A 141 1.23 -21.67 2.71
CA ASN A 141 1.46 -22.90 1.92
C ASN A 141 2.66 -22.81 0.97
N ARG A 142 3.71 -22.03 1.31
CA ARG A 142 4.93 -21.98 0.50
C ARG A 142 5.72 -23.29 0.65
N ARG A 143 6.02 -23.95 -0.46
CA ARG A 143 6.85 -25.16 -0.49
C ARG A 143 8.34 -24.82 -0.36
N ALA A 144 9.14 -25.77 0.16
CA ALA A 144 10.58 -25.58 0.34
C ALA A 144 11.32 -25.36 -1.00
N ASP A 145 10.87 -26.03 -2.04
CA ASP A 145 11.40 -25.96 -3.40
C ASP A 145 11.11 -24.61 -4.09
N GLU A 146 10.06 -23.90 -3.69
CA GLU A 146 9.73 -22.58 -4.26
C GLU A 146 10.79 -21.51 -3.94
N LEU A 147 11.47 -21.60 -2.81
CA LEU A 147 12.61 -20.73 -2.48
C LEU A 147 13.85 -21.03 -3.34
N ALA A 148 14.05 -22.30 -3.68
CA ALA A 148 15.17 -22.76 -4.52
C ALA A 148 14.90 -22.54 -6.02
N GLN A 149 13.64 -22.65 -6.45
CA GLN A 149 13.22 -22.58 -7.86
C GLN A 149 12.98 -21.14 -8.34
N SER A 150 13.03 -20.13 -7.48
CA SER A 150 12.80 -18.72 -7.88
C SER A 150 13.79 -18.23 -8.96
N TRP A 151 14.88 -18.95 -9.21
CA TRP A 151 15.88 -18.70 -10.26
C TRP A 151 15.65 -19.48 -11.54
N GLN A 152 15.01 -20.63 -11.46
CA GLN A 152 14.79 -21.46 -12.63
C GLN A 152 13.43 -21.13 -13.23
N ARG A 153 13.36 -20.97 -14.55
CA ARG A 153 12.08 -20.87 -15.26
C ARG A 153 11.28 -22.11 -14.93
N PRO A 154 10.10 -22.01 -14.33
CA PRO A 154 9.36 -23.19 -13.91
C PRO A 154 8.93 -24.01 -15.13
N ILE A 155 9.28 -25.28 -15.15
CA ILE A 155 8.52 -26.30 -15.86
C ILE A 155 7.25 -26.47 -15.02
N VAL A 156 6.11 -26.15 -15.59
CA VAL A 156 4.82 -25.93 -14.94
C VAL A 156 4.28 -27.18 -14.23
N PRO A 157 4.15 -27.21 -12.90
CA PRO A 157 3.30 -28.18 -12.21
C PRO A 157 1.94 -27.58 -11.83
N PRO A 158 0.91 -28.42 -11.60
CA PRO A 158 -0.45 -27.94 -11.31
C PRO A 158 -0.54 -27.14 -10.02
N PHE A 159 -1.46 -26.18 -10.01
CA PHE A 159 -1.73 -25.18 -9.00
C PHE A 159 -1.90 -25.69 -7.56
N PRO A 160 -1.05 -25.35 -6.61
CA PRO A 160 -1.50 -25.22 -5.23
C PRO A 160 -1.91 -23.76 -4.95
N ARG A 161 -3.17 -23.57 -4.57
CA ARG A 161 -3.63 -22.31 -3.98
C ARG A 161 -2.93 -22.10 -2.65
N HIS A 162 -2.35 -20.94 -2.41
CA HIS A 162 -1.87 -20.56 -1.09
C HIS A 162 -2.44 -19.20 -0.70
N VAL A 163 -2.67 -19.04 0.58
CA VAL A 163 -3.13 -17.82 1.20
C VAL A 163 -1.98 -17.30 2.07
N SER A 164 -1.65 -16.00 1.97
CA SER A 164 -0.73 -15.33 2.86
C SER A 164 -1.47 -14.22 3.60
N TYR A 165 -1.07 -14.00 4.84
CA TYR A 165 -1.48 -12.84 5.63
C TYR A 165 -0.29 -11.91 5.78
N ASP A 166 -0.49 -10.64 5.42
CA ASP A 166 0.52 -9.60 5.51
C ASP A 166 0.12 -8.58 6.58
N LEU A 167 1.04 -8.30 7.50
CA LEU A 167 0.95 -7.18 8.42
C LEU A 167 2.00 -6.15 8.00
N THR A 168 1.55 -4.97 7.63
CA THR A 168 2.42 -3.87 7.26
C THR A 168 2.22 -2.71 8.23
N LEU A 169 3.31 -2.26 8.83
CA LEU A 169 3.35 -1.04 9.63
C LEU A 169 4.05 0.04 8.79
N PHE A 170 3.48 1.24 8.77
CA PHE A 170 4.08 2.39 8.12
C PHE A 170 3.91 3.62 9.01
N GLY A 171 4.87 4.54 8.90
CA GLY A 171 4.84 5.82 9.57
C GLY A 171 5.17 6.92 8.59
N SER A 172 4.55 8.09 8.73
CA SER A 172 4.81 9.25 7.90
C SER A 172 5.22 10.46 8.70
N TRP A 173 6.05 11.32 8.10
CA TRP A 173 6.33 12.66 8.57
C TRP A 173 5.78 13.68 7.60
N ARG A 174 4.86 14.54 8.07
CA ARG A 174 4.33 15.65 7.30
C ARG A 174 4.96 16.96 7.76
N LYS A 175 5.55 17.74 6.82
CA LYS A 175 5.83 19.15 7.05
C LYS A 175 4.57 19.96 6.72
N LYS A 176 4.01 20.65 7.70
CA LYS A 176 2.95 21.65 7.46
C LYS A 176 3.60 22.89 6.86
N ALA A 177 3.18 23.30 5.67
CA ALA A 177 3.53 24.62 5.14
C ALA A 177 2.75 25.65 5.95
N VAL A 178 3.42 26.44 6.78
CA VAL A 178 2.84 27.60 7.42
C VAL A 178 2.81 28.71 6.37
N ALA A 179 1.62 29.15 5.95
CA ALA A 179 1.48 30.38 5.19
C ALA A 179 1.99 31.54 6.05
N HIS A 180 3.07 32.18 5.63
CA HIS A 180 3.45 33.47 6.20
C HIS A 180 2.39 34.48 5.75
N GLU A 181 1.50 34.90 6.65
CA GLU A 181 0.79 36.15 6.48
C GLU A 181 1.83 37.26 6.40
N GLY A 182 2.00 37.81 5.21
CA GLY A 182 2.78 39.03 5.00
C GLY A 182 2.12 40.15 5.75
N SER A 183 2.74 40.60 6.82
CA SER A 183 2.44 41.86 7.46
C SER A 183 2.61 42.98 6.40
N SER A 184 1.49 43.45 5.86
CA SER A 184 1.46 44.75 5.17
C SER A 184 1.40 45.84 6.23
N GLY A 185 2.55 46.52 6.45
CA GLY A 185 2.61 47.81 7.10
C GLY A 185 2.10 48.90 6.18
#